data_b7e1e7a36b4343d9289e4f9e9bd88269
#
_entry.id   b7e1e7a36b4343d9289e4f9e9bd88269
#
_cell.length_a   1.000
_cell.length_b   1.000
_cell.length_c   1.000
_cell.angle_alpha   90.00
_cell.angle_beta   90.00
_cell.angle_gamma   90.00
#
_symmetry.space_group_name_H-M   'P 1'
#
loop_
_entity.id
_entity.type
_entity.pdbx_description
1 polymer ?
#
loop_
_entity_poly.entity_id
_entity_poly.type
_entity_poly.pdbx_seq_one_letter_code
_entity_poly.pdbx_strand_id
1 'polypeptide(L)'
;MKSIFVSGSPRESVGKKDAKALRVKGLVPCVLYGGDEQIHFFANEKDFKPLLFTPETHTVELEISGKKYNAILQDVQYHAINDRLLHVDFLHVDESKPLVIAIPVTVSGIAPGVREGGKLIIKVRKMKIRALLSQLPDNINVDISKLEIGQSVKVEQLQALHPDLALLDAPNVAVVSVTATRASRQAAQDEGKK
;
A
#
# COMPACT_ATOMS: atom_id res chain seq x y z
N MET A 1 -0.76 -7.14 12.46
CA MET A 1 -1.49 -5.98 11.86
C MET A 1 -2.39 -5.35 12.91
N LYS A 2 -2.53 -4.01 12.87
CA LYS A 2 -3.47 -3.28 13.74
C LYS A 2 -4.85 -3.27 13.09
N SER A 3 -5.92 -3.39 13.88
CA SER A 3 -7.29 -3.27 13.39
C SER A 3 -7.81 -1.84 13.58
N ILE A 4 -8.53 -1.34 12.59
CA ILE A 4 -9.22 -0.04 12.63
C ILE A 4 -10.71 -0.30 12.51
N PHE A 5 -11.48 0.32 13.42
CA PHE A 5 -12.93 0.20 13.42
C PHE A 5 -13.56 1.28 12.54
N VAL A 6 -14.51 0.88 11.66
CA VAL A 6 -15.28 1.77 10.81
C VAL A 6 -16.76 1.39 10.91
N SER A 7 -17.61 2.34 11.31
CA SER A 7 -19.06 2.17 11.34
C SER A 7 -19.68 2.65 10.04
N GLY A 8 -20.52 1.80 9.45
CA GLY A 8 -21.22 2.08 8.20
C GLY A 8 -22.72 1.85 8.29
N SER A 9 -23.47 2.57 7.47
CA SER A 9 -24.91 2.37 7.28
C SER A 9 -25.18 1.80 5.90
N PRO A 10 -26.12 0.84 5.75
CA PRO A 10 -26.43 0.21 4.47
C PRO A 10 -27.02 1.24 3.49
N ARG A 11 -26.80 1.02 2.19
CA ARG A 11 -27.38 1.82 1.12
C ARG A 11 -28.48 1.02 0.45
N GLU A 12 -29.69 1.58 0.41
CA GLU A 12 -30.84 1.01 -0.30
C GLU A 12 -30.80 1.38 -1.79
N SER A 13 -30.35 2.61 -2.08
CA SER A 13 -30.31 3.14 -3.44
C SER A 13 -28.87 3.22 -3.95
N VAL A 14 -28.58 2.52 -5.06
CA VAL A 14 -27.25 2.51 -5.71
C VAL A 14 -27.34 3.28 -7.02
N GLY A 15 -26.89 4.55 -7.02
CA GLY A 15 -26.95 5.36 -8.22
C GLY A 15 -26.13 6.65 -8.15
N LYS A 16 -26.00 7.34 -9.31
CA LYS A 16 -25.20 8.56 -9.45
C LYS A 16 -25.73 9.72 -8.60
N LYS A 17 -27.06 9.90 -8.54
CA LYS A 17 -27.68 10.99 -7.78
C LYS A 17 -27.48 10.80 -6.28
N ASP A 18 -27.70 9.59 -5.79
CA ASP A 18 -27.51 9.23 -4.38
C ASP A 18 -26.05 9.37 -3.97
N ALA A 19 -25.11 8.81 -4.72
CA ALA A 19 -23.67 8.93 -4.44
C ALA A 19 -23.22 10.42 -4.39
N LYS A 20 -23.77 11.30 -5.24
CA LYS A 20 -23.49 12.73 -5.19
C LYS A 20 -24.05 13.39 -3.93
N ALA A 21 -25.26 13.03 -3.54
CA ALA A 21 -25.90 13.55 -2.33
C ALA A 21 -25.15 13.13 -1.06
N LEU A 22 -24.68 11.88 -0.96
CA LEU A 22 -23.87 11.39 0.15
C LEU A 22 -22.55 12.17 0.28
N ARG A 23 -21.83 12.37 -0.82
CA ARG A 23 -20.55 13.11 -0.82
C ARG A 23 -20.71 14.58 -0.41
N VAL A 24 -21.83 15.22 -0.76
CA VAL A 24 -22.14 16.59 -0.30
C VAL A 24 -22.30 16.63 1.22
N LYS A 25 -22.84 15.58 1.83
CA LYS A 25 -23.00 15.44 3.29
C LYS A 25 -21.70 15.00 4.01
N GLY A 26 -20.59 14.81 3.29
CA GLY A 26 -19.32 14.31 3.87
C GLY A 26 -19.33 12.80 4.14
N LEU A 27 -20.24 12.06 3.49
CA LEU A 27 -20.34 10.61 3.54
C LEU A 27 -19.73 10.01 2.28
N VAL A 28 -18.99 8.90 2.44
CA VAL A 28 -18.31 8.21 1.35
C VAL A 28 -19.05 6.92 1.04
N PRO A 29 -19.51 6.70 -0.19
CA PRO A 29 -20.05 5.42 -0.62
C PRO A 29 -18.95 4.37 -0.64
N CYS A 30 -19.25 3.18 -0.11
CA CYS A 30 -18.34 2.05 0.04
C CYS A 30 -19.01 0.78 -0.44
N VAL A 31 -18.17 -0.21 -0.76
CA VAL A 31 -18.61 -1.57 -1.08
C VAL A 31 -17.76 -2.58 -0.31
N LEU A 32 -18.39 -3.60 0.23
CA LEU A 32 -17.75 -4.79 0.79
C LEU A 32 -18.09 -5.98 -0.10
N TYR A 33 -17.07 -6.67 -0.60
CA TYR A 33 -17.21 -7.85 -1.46
C TYR A 33 -16.21 -8.96 -1.07
N GLY A 34 -16.32 -10.12 -1.68
CA GLY A 34 -15.46 -11.29 -1.38
C GLY A 34 -16.02 -12.23 -0.33
N GLY A 35 -17.15 -11.91 0.31
CA GLY A 35 -17.96 -12.81 1.13
C GLY A 35 -19.12 -13.42 0.32
N ASP A 36 -20.14 -13.92 1.04
CA ASP A 36 -21.33 -14.53 0.44
C ASP A 36 -22.18 -13.51 -0.32
N GLU A 37 -22.23 -12.28 0.16
CA GLU A 37 -23.02 -11.19 -0.42
C GLU A 37 -22.18 -9.93 -0.60
N GLN A 38 -22.50 -9.15 -1.64
CA GLN A 38 -21.94 -7.84 -1.84
C GLN A 38 -22.77 -6.80 -1.10
N ILE A 39 -22.15 -6.07 -0.16
CA ILE A 39 -22.82 -5.11 0.68
C ILE A 39 -22.42 -3.69 0.26
N HIS A 40 -23.42 -2.90 -0.13
CA HIS A 40 -23.24 -1.47 -0.38
C HIS A 40 -23.57 -0.69 0.88
N PHE A 41 -22.65 0.15 1.32
CA PHE A 41 -22.82 0.97 2.52
C PHE A 41 -22.19 2.35 2.35
N PHE A 42 -22.38 3.22 3.30
CA PHE A 42 -21.67 4.50 3.38
C PHE A 42 -21.15 4.71 4.81
N ALA A 43 -20.04 5.41 4.91
CA ALA A 43 -19.43 5.79 6.18
C ALA A 43 -18.94 7.24 6.15
N ASN A 44 -18.58 7.80 7.30
CA ASN A 44 -18.10 9.16 7.38
C ASN A 44 -16.68 9.27 6.82
N GLU A 45 -16.40 10.30 6.01
CA GLU A 45 -15.06 10.56 5.45
C GLU A 45 -13.97 10.65 6.53
N LYS A 46 -14.31 11.11 7.72
CA LYS A 46 -13.36 11.26 8.83
C LYS A 46 -12.85 9.93 9.38
N ASP A 47 -13.67 8.88 9.32
CA ASP A 47 -13.35 7.57 9.87
C ASP A 47 -12.27 6.84 9.04
N PHE A 48 -12.10 7.27 7.79
CA PHE A 48 -11.06 6.73 6.90
C PHE A 48 -9.68 7.38 7.08
N LYS A 49 -9.58 8.51 7.79
CA LYS A 49 -8.29 9.21 7.95
C LYS A 49 -7.18 8.34 8.55
N PRO A 50 -7.39 7.61 9.66
CA PRO A 50 -6.35 6.75 10.22
C PRO A 50 -5.98 5.58 9.29
N LEU A 51 -6.89 5.16 8.38
CA LEU A 51 -6.64 4.08 7.43
C LEU A 51 -5.83 4.54 6.21
N LEU A 52 -6.06 5.78 5.74
CA LEU A 52 -5.53 6.25 4.46
C LEU A 52 -4.21 7.01 4.59
N PHE A 53 -4.01 7.73 5.70
CA PHE A 53 -2.84 8.59 5.92
C PHE A 53 -1.73 7.93 6.72
N THR A 54 -1.83 6.63 7.00
CA THR A 54 -0.76 5.84 7.61
C THR A 54 -0.06 4.98 6.54
N PRO A 55 1.26 4.85 6.60
CA PRO A 55 1.99 3.98 5.68
C PRO A 55 1.76 2.49 5.96
N GLU A 56 1.30 2.14 7.16
CA GLU A 56 1.11 0.76 7.61
C GLU A 56 -0.12 0.12 6.95
N THR A 57 -0.09 -1.20 6.83
CA THR A 57 -1.25 -1.99 6.38
C THR A 57 -2.11 -2.34 7.59
N HIS A 58 -3.41 -2.08 7.49
CA HIS A 58 -4.38 -2.32 8.56
C HIS A 58 -5.45 -3.32 8.11
N THR A 59 -5.91 -4.13 9.06
CA THR A 59 -7.20 -4.81 8.94
C THR A 59 -8.31 -3.84 9.40
N VAL A 60 -9.49 -3.97 8.82
CA VAL A 60 -10.63 -3.10 9.12
C VAL A 60 -11.77 -3.92 9.68
N GLU A 61 -12.23 -3.58 10.87
CA GLU A 61 -13.46 -4.10 11.42
C GLU A 61 -14.62 -3.19 10.99
N LEU A 62 -15.42 -3.66 10.04
CA LEU A 62 -16.59 -2.94 9.54
C LEU A 62 -17.83 -3.35 10.37
N GLU A 63 -18.50 -2.39 10.96
CA GLU A 63 -19.83 -2.61 11.56
C GLU A 63 -20.91 -2.03 10.64
N ILE A 64 -21.72 -2.91 10.05
CA ILE A 64 -22.81 -2.53 9.15
C ILE A 64 -24.11 -3.13 9.67
N SER A 65 -25.09 -2.29 10.03
CA SER A 65 -26.37 -2.73 10.58
C SER A 65 -26.24 -3.66 11.80
N GLY A 66 -25.25 -3.43 12.67
CA GLY A 66 -25.00 -4.25 13.87
C GLY A 66 -24.29 -5.58 13.61
N LYS A 67 -23.95 -5.88 12.35
CA LYS A 67 -23.10 -7.02 11.99
C LYS A 67 -21.67 -6.57 11.81
N LYS A 68 -20.70 -7.35 12.33
CA LYS A 68 -19.26 -7.11 12.21
C LYS A 68 -18.67 -7.94 11.08
N TYR A 69 -17.84 -7.31 10.27
CA TYR A 69 -17.13 -7.94 9.15
C TYR A 69 -15.65 -7.59 9.23
N ASN A 70 -14.80 -8.60 9.09
CA ASN A 70 -13.36 -8.40 8.94
C ASN A 70 -13.05 -8.15 7.47
N ALA A 71 -12.41 -7.03 7.17
CA ALA A 71 -12.11 -6.63 5.82
C ALA A 71 -10.72 -6.00 5.72
N ILE A 72 -10.22 -5.91 4.49
CA ILE A 72 -9.05 -5.12 4.14
C ILE A 72 -9.43 -4.05 3.14
N LEU A 73 -8.70 -2.93 3.17
CA LEU A 73 -8.80 -1.88 2.17
C LEU A 73 -8.19 -2.39 0.85
N GLN A 74 -9.00 -2.46 -0.21
CA GLN A 74 -8.56 -2.94 -1.52
C GLN A 74 -8.25 -1.78 -2.47
N ASP A 75 -9.16 -0.83 -2.61
CA ASP A 75 -8.97 0.33 -3.49
C ASP A 75 -9.64 1.58 -2.93
N VAL A 76 -9.12 2.74 -3.33
CA VAL A 76 -9.62 4.05 -2.92
C VAL A 76 -9.62 5.00 -4.09
N GLN A 77 -10.76 5.61 -4.35
CA GLN A 77 -10.90 6.61 -5.38
C GLN A 77 -10.93 8.02 -4.78
N TYR A 78 -10.07 8.88 -5.31
CA TYR A 78 -9.98 10.29 -4.92
C TYR A 78 -10.47 11.21 -6.03
N HIS A 79 -10.95 12.36 -5.64
CA HIS A 79 -11.27 13.43 -6.57
C HIS A 79 -9.97 14.11 -7.05
N ALA A 80 -9.79 14.24 -8.38
CA ALA A 80 -8.55 14.64 -9.00
C ALA A 80 -8.05 16.06 -8.63
N ILE A 81 -8.91 16.95 -8.09
CA ILE A 81 -8.55 18.35 -7.81
C ILE A 81 -8.44 18.62 -6.31
N ASN A 82 -9.33 18.05 -5.51
CA ASN A 82 -9.45 18.38 -4.08
C ASN A 82 -9.18 17.21 -3.13
N ASP A 83 -8.70 16.08 -3.67
CA ASP A 83 -8.32 14.86 -2.94
C ASP A 83 -9.39 14.29 -2.00
N ARG A 84 -10.66 14.71 -2.17
CA ARG A 84 -11.78 14.16 -1.39
C ARG A 84 -12.05 12.72 -1.79
N LEU A 85 -12.46 11.91 -0.83
CA LEU A 85 -12.82 10.52 -1.08
C LEU A 85 -14.09 10.43 -1.94
N LEU A 86 -14.00 9.68 -3.03
CA LEU A 86 -15.13 9.39 -3.92
C LEU A 86 -15.74 8.02 -3.66
N HIS A 87 -14.91 7.00 -3.44
CA HIS A 87 -15.32 5.63 -3.20
C HIS A 87 -14.25 4.88 -2.44
N VAL A 88 -14.65 3.90 -1.64
CA VAL A 88 -13.73 2.99 -0.94
C VAL A 88 -14.22 1.56 -1.11
N ASP A 89 -13.31 0.69 -1.53
CA ASP A 89 -13.55 -0.73 -1.78
C ASP A 89 -12.93 -1.56 -0.67
N PHE A 90 -13.73 -2.44 -0.07
CA PHE A 90 -13.29 -3.38 0.96
C PHE A 90 -13.46 -4.80 0.48
N LEU A 91 -12.43 -5.61 0.73
CA LEU A 91 -12.46 -7.05 0.51
C LEU A 91 -12.69 -7.75 1.85
N HIS A 92 -13.73 -8.57 1.94
CA HIS A 92 -13.97 -9.42 3.10
C HIS A 92 -12.83 -10.42 3.26
N VAL A 93 -12.34 -10.57 4.48
CA VAL A 93 -11.23 -11.46 4.80
C VAL A 93 -11.77 -12.72 5.45
N ASP A 94 -11.48 -13.85 4.80
CA ASP A 94 -11.64 -15.19 5.34
C ASP A 94 -10.23 -15.69 5.72
N GLU A 95 -10.04 -16.10 6.97
CA GLU A 95 -8.74 -16.56 7.48
C GLU A 95 -8.20 -17.79 6.75
N SER A 96 -9.11 -18.56 6.14
CA SER A 96 -8.79 -19.80 5.40
C SER A 96 -8.30 -19.54 3.97
N LYS A 97 -8.53 -18.34 3.41
CA LYS A 97 -8.24 -18.03 2.00
C LYS A 97 -7.04 -17.10 1.85
N PRO A 98 -6.14 -17.41 0.88
CA PRO A 98 -5.06 -16.47 0.58
C PRO A 98 -5.64 -15.18 -0.04
N LEU A 99 -5.18 -14.05 0.44
CA LEU A 99 -5.57 -12.74 -0.05
C LEU A 99 -4.40 -12.03 -0.73
N VAL A 100 -4.72 -11.08 -1.60
CA VAL A 100 -3.74 -10.22 -2.26
C VAL A 100 -3.84 -8.83 -1.66
N ILE A 101 -2.74 -8.36 -1.09
CA ILE A 101 -2.66 -7.03 -0.48
C ILE A 101 -1.38 -6.32 -0.89
N ALA A 102 -1.41 -4.99 -0.93
CA ALA A 102 -0.24 -4.16 -1.19
C ALA A 102 0.40 -3.72 0.12
N ILE A 103 1.58 -4.28 0.45
CA ILE A 103 2.33 -3.99 1.68
C ILE A 103 3.39 -2.93 1.41
N PRO A 104 3.57 -1.95 2.33
CA PRO A 104 4.57 -0.90 2.17
C PRO A 104 5.99 -1.46 2.28
N VAL A 105 6.89 -0.90 1.46
CA VAL A 105 8.32 -1.18 1.50
C VAL A 105 9.01 -0.14 2.37
N THR A 106 9.71 -0.60 3.40
CA THR A 106 10.56 0.22 4.26
C THR A 106 12.04 -0.07 3.96
N VAL A 107 12.87 0.93 4.15
CA VAL A 107 14.31 0.83 3.88
C VAL A 107 15.07 0.94 5.19
N SER A 108 16.04 0.05 5.42
CA SER A 108 16.92 0.08 6.59
C SER A 108 18.39 0.18 6.19
N GLY A 109 19.20 0.76 7.07
CA GLY A 109 20.63 0.96 6.85
C GLY A 109 20.95 2.24 6.08
N ILE A 110 22.25 2.44 5.80
CA ILE A 110 22.77 3.58 5.03
C ILE A 110 23.61 3.03 3.89
N ALA A 111 23.20 3.31 2.66
CA ALA A 111 23.94 2.86 1.47
C ALA A 111 25.28 3.62 1.31
N PRO A 112 26.41 2.92 1.09
CA PRO A 112 27.70 3.55 0.75
C PRO A 112 27.56 4.50 -0.44
N GLY A 113 26.86 4.09 -1.49
CA GLY A 113 26.64 4.92 -2.66
C GLY A 113 25.87 6.23 -2.39
N VAL A 114 25.09 6.32 -1.31
CA VAL A 114 24.46 7.61 -0.89
C VAL A 114 25.51 8.49 -0.22
N ARG A 115 26.43 7.93 0.57
CA ARG A 115 27.54 8.68 1.18
C ARG A 115 28.48 9.27 0.13
N GLU A 116 28.67 8.57 -0.99
CA GLU A 116 29.45 9.01 -2.14
C GLU A 116 28.72 10.01 -3.06
N GLY A 117 27.56 10.52 -2.61
CA GLY A 117 26.79 11.54 -3.33
C GLY A 117 25.78 10.97 -4.35
N GLY A 118 25.48 9.67 -4.29
CA GLY A 118 24.36 9.06 -5.03
C GLY A 118 23.02 9.42 -4.42
N LYS A 119 21.95 9.28 -5.21
CA LYS A 119 20.56 9.48 -4.76
C LYS A 119 19.84 8.16 -4.64
N LEU A 120 19.30 7.88 -3.44
CA LEU A 120 18.41 6.75 -3.21
C LEU A 120 17.03 7.02 -3.85
N ILE A 121 16.55 6.06 -4.64
CA ILE A 121 15.23 6.11 -5.27
C ILE A 121 14.48 4.84 -4.92
N ILE A 122 13.35 4.97 -4.25
CA ILE A 122 12.39 3.89 -4.01
C ILE A 122 11.44 3.88 -5.21
N LYS A 123 11.55 2.88 -6.09
CA LYS A 123 10.71 2.74 -7.28
C LYS A 123 9.38 2.08 -6.97
N VAL A 124 9.39 1.07 -6.09
CA VAL A 124 8.20 0.36 -5.63
C VAL A 124 7.97 0.69 -4.16
N ARG A 125 6.97 1.52 -3.88
CA ARG A 125 6.64 1.93 -2.50
C ARG A 125 5.74 0.93 -1.80
N LYS A 126 4.89 0.22 -2.54
CA LYS A 126 4.01 -0.84 -2.05
C LYS A 126 4.15 -2.03 -2.98
N MET A 127 4.32 -3.22 -2.41
CA MET A 127 4.51 -4.47 -3.13
C MET A 127 3.28 -5.35 -2.97
N LYS A 128 2.78 -5.89 -4.07
CA LYS A 128 1.62 -6.80 -4.06
C LYS A 128 2.06 -8.19 -3.63
N ILE A 129 1.44 -8.70 -2.55
CA ILE A 129 1.77 -9.99 -1.96
C ILE A 129 0.51 -10.83 -1.88
N ARG A 130 0.65 -12.12 -2.15
CA ARG A 130 -0.38 -13.12 -1.88
C ARG A 130 0.08 -13.98 -0.70
N ALA A 131 -0.68 -13.95 0.39
CA ALA A 131 -0.44 -14.78 1.57
C ALA A 131 -1.72 -14.96 2.39
N LEU A 132 -1.70 -15.82 3.41
CA LEU A 132 -2.73 -15.90 4.41
C LEU A 132 -2.63 -14.71 5.36
N LEU A 133 -3.75 -14.27 5.94
CA LEU A 133 -3.78 -13.13 6.86
C LEU A 133 -2.78 -13.27 8.03
N SER A 134 -2.63 -14.48 8.55
CA SER A 134 -1.71 -14.78 9.67
C SER A 134 -0.23 -14.64 9.32
N GLN A 135 0.13 -14.74 8.03
CA GLN A 135 1.52 -14.69 7.55
C GLN A 135 1.93 -13.32 7.03
N LEU A 136 0.99 -12.38 6.96
CA LEU A 136 1.25 -11.05 6.39
C LEU A 136 2.08 -10.18 7.35
N PRO A 137 3.26 -9.69 6.93
CA PRO A 137 4.03 -8.71 7.69
C PRO A 137 3.41 -7.31 7.59
N ASP A 138 3.68 -6.44 8.57
CA ASP A 138 3.24 -5.04 8.54
C ASP A 138 3.98 -4.23 7.47
N ASN A 139 5.23 -4.58 7.18
CA ASN A 139 6.07 -3.95 6.15
C ASN A 139 7.10 -4.95 5.61
N ILE A 140 7.64 -4.65 4.42
CA ILE A 140 8.79 -5.37 3.84
C ILE A 140 10.01 -4.49 4.04
N ASN A 141 10.95 -4.97 4.85
CA ASN A 141 12.18 -4.26 5.12
C ASN A 141 13.27 -4.63 4.09
N VAL A 142 13.84 -3.61 3.45
CA VAL A 142 14.90 -3.73 2.47
C VAL A 142 16.19 -3.14 3.05
N ASP A 143 17.18 -3.99 3.29
CA ASP A 143 18.50 -3.54 3.72
C ASP A 143 19.30 -2.99 2.54
N ILE A 144 19.73 -1.73 2.67
CA ILE A 144 20.51 -1.03 1.64
C ILE A 144 21.99 -0.85 2.04
N SER A 145 22.45 -1.43 3.14
CA SER A 145 23.79 -1.21 3.70
C SER A 145 24.94 -1.59 2.76
N LYS A 146 24.66 -2.36 1.71
CA LYS A 146 25.64 -2.83 0.72
C LYS A 146 25.47 -2.19 -0.65
N LEU A 147 24.53 -1.24 -0.83
CA LEU A 147 24.23 -0.66 -2.13
C LEU A 147 25.21 0.46 -2.50
N GLU A 148 25.92 0.26 -3.60
CA GLU A 148 26.80 1.23 -4.26
C GLU A 148 26.04 2.04 -5.32
N ILE A 149 26.69 3.08 -5.87
CA ILE A 149 26.14 3.89 -6.97
C ILE A 149 25.92 2.99 -8.20
N GLY A 150 24.71 3.05 -8.76
CA GLY A 150 24.31 2.25 -9.93
C GLY A 150 23.69 0.90 -9.59
N GLN A 151 23.75 0.46 -8.34
CA GLN A 151 23.16 -0.81 -7.91
C GLN A 151 21.69 -0.67 -7.52
N SER A 152 20.96 -1.78 -7.53
CA SER A 152 19.56 -1.85 -7.16
C SER A 152 19.22 -3.19 -6.50
N VAL A 153 18.29 -3.15 -5.54
CA VAL A 153 17.65 -4.37 -5.01
C VAL A 153 16.44 -4.68 -5.87
N LYS A 154 16.35 -5.92 -6.37
CA LYS A 154 15.27 -6.42 -7.21
C LYS A 154 14.27 -7.23 -6.40
N VAL A 155 13.05 -7.41 -6.95
CA VAL A 155 11.99 -8.25 -6.37
C VAL A 155 12.47 -9.69 -6.15
N GLU A 156 13.23 -10.26 -7.07
CA GLU A 156 13.80 -11.61 -6.97
C GLU A 156 14.63 -11.81 -5.69
N GLN A 157 15.44 -10.82 -5.32
CA GLN A 157 16.26 -10.86 -4.11
C GLN A 157 15.40 -10.83 -2.84
N LEU A 158 14.31 -10.06 -2.85
CA LEU A 158 13.36 -10.00 -1.74
C LEU A 158 12.52 -11.28 -1.63
N GLN A 159 12.17 -11.90 -2.76
CA GLN A 159 11.49 -13.20 -2.78
C GLN A 159 12.36 -14.30 -2.14
N ALA A 160 13.68 -14.26 -2.37
CA ALA A 160 14.61 -15.20 -1.74
C ALA A 160 14.72 -15.00 -0.21
N LEU A 161 14.54 -13.77 0.28
CA LEU A 161 14.55 -13.47 1.71
C LEU A 161 13.22 -13.82 2.42
N HIS A 162 12.12 -13.84 1.67
CA HIS A 162 10.77 -14.12 2.18
C HIS A 162 10.11 -15.26 1.38
N PRO A 163 10.55 -16.52 1.56
CA PRO A 163 10.03 -17.67 0.79
C PRO A 163 8.55 -17.95 1.08
N ASP A 164 8.06 -17.59 2.27
CA ASP A 164 6.68 -17.81 2.71
C ASP A 164 5.67 -16.84 2.07
N LEU A 165 6.15 -15.79 1.42
CA LEU A 165 5.33 -14.77 0.78
C LEU A 165 5.43 -14.91 -0.73
N ALA A 166 4.30 -14.97 -1.42
CA ALA A 166 4.29 -14.94 -2.89
C ALA A 166 4.23 -13.47 -3.37
N LEU A 167 5.36 -12.94 -3.81
CA LEU A 167 5.43 -11.61 -4.44
C LEU A 167 4.86 -11.70 -5.85
N LEU A 168 3.88 -10.83 -6.17
CA LEU A 168 3.19 -10.84 -7.48
C LEU A 168 3.85 -9.91 -8.50
N ASP A 169 4.73 -9.04 -8.06
CA ASP A 169 5.48 -8.13 -8.93
C ASP A 169 6.55 -8.89 -9.72
N ALA A 170 6.87 -8.41 -10.92
CA ALA A 170 7.83 -9.09 -11.79
C ALA A 170 9.24 -9.15 -11.15
N PRO A 171 9.94 -10.30 -11.19
CA PRO A 171 11.20 -10.55 -10.46
C PRO A 171 12.33 -9.56 -10.84
N ASN A 172 12.34 -9.10 -12.08
CA ASN A 172 13.36 -8.18 -12.60
C ASN A 172 13.14 -6.70 -12.20
N VAL A 173 12.00 -6.35 -11.59
CA VAL A 173 11.70 -4.97 -11.18
C VAL A 173 12.63 -4.56 -10.05
N ALA A 174 13.29 -3.42 -10.20
CA ALA A 174 14.08 -2.82 -9.14
C ALA A 174 13.15 -2.14 -8.12
N VAL A 175 13.22 -2.55 -6.86
CA VAL A 175 12.43 -1.99 -5.76
C VAL A 175 13.08 -0.71 -5.25
N VAL A 176 14.37 -0.78 -4.96
CA VAL A 176 15.19 0.34 -4.50
C VAL A 176 16.45 0.42 -5.36
N SER A 177 16.88 1.62 -5.71
CA SER A 177 18.11 1.83 -6.50
C SER A 177 18.86 3.08 -6.02
N VAL A 178 20.20 3.04 -6.10
CA VAL A 178 21.05 4.21 -5.88
C VAL A 178 21.53 4.70 -7.25
N THR A 179 21.15 5.92 -7.62
CA THR A 179 21.51 6.52 -8.90
C THR A 179 22.60 7.58 -8.73
N ALA A 180 23.52 7.67 -9.71
CA ALA A 180 24.51 8.73 -9.73
C ALA A 180 23.87 10.09 -9.93
N THR A 181 24.25 11.08 -9.12
CA THR A 181 23.87 12.48 -9.30
C THR A 181 24.84 13.17 -10.28
N ARG A 182 24.54 14.40 -10.70
CA ARG A 182 25.48 15.20 -11.52
C ARG A 182 26.80 15.43 -10.80
N ALA A 183 26.74 15.72 -9.49
CA ALA A 183 27.92 15.96 -8.67
C ALA A 183 28.81 14.71 -8.55
N SER A 184 28.23 13.53 -8.28
CA SER A 184 29.01 12.29 -8.20
C SER A 184 29.61 11.86 -9.54
N ARG A 185 28.96 12.18 -10.67
CA ARG A 185 29.52 11.94 -12.01
C ARG A 185 30.71 12.84 -12.31
N GLN A 186 30.66 14.11 -11.89
CA GLN A 186 31.78 15.05 -12.05
C GLN A 186 32.98 14.62 -11.20
N ALA A 187 32.76 14.26 -9.92
CA ALA A 187 33.82 13.78 -9.04
C ALA A 187 34.51 12.53 -9.62
N ALA A 188 33.76 11.57 -10.13
CA ALA A 188 34.32 10.37 -10.78
C ALA A 188 35.10 10.67 -12.08
N GLN A 189 34.72 11.73 -12.82
CA GLN A 189 35.47 12.16 -14.01
C GLN A 189 36.77 12.89 -13.67
N ASP A 190 36.82 13.61 -12.57
CA ASP A 190 38.01 14.33 -12.10
C ASP A 190 39.03 13.37 -11.49
N GLU A 191 38.60 12.28 -10.82
CA GLU A 191 39.50 11.22 -10.35
C GLU A 191 40.09 10.38 -11.49
N GLY A 192 39.34 10.16 -12.56
CA GLY A 192 39.82 9.41 -13.75
C GLY A 192 40.80 10.18 -14.67
N LYS A 193 41.02 11.50 -14.40
CA LYS A 193 41.95 12.36 -15.15
C LYS A 193 43.28 12.59 -14.47
N LYS A 194 43.50 12.01 -13.29
CA LYS A 194 44.80 12.00 -12.59
C LYS A 194 45.52 10.66 -12.85
#